data_0834762a2c3e0cb1b0087d916033f99f
#
_entry.id   0834762a2c3e0cb1b0087d916033f99f
#
_cell.length_a   1.000
_cell.length_b   1.000
_cell.length_c   1.000
_cell.angle_alpha   90.00
_cell.angle_beta   90.00
_cell.angle_gamma   90.00
#
_symmetry.space_group_name_H-M   'P 1'
#
loop_
_entity.id
_entity.type
_entity.pdbx_description
1 polymer ?
#
loop_
_entity_poly.entity_id
_entity_poly.type
_entity_poly.pdbx_seq_one_letter_code
_entity_poly.pdbx_strand_id
1 'polypeptide(L)'
;MLFEVPHRAVLSQVSFLLPCDSNDAEAINGIAAPVSRLPQPWRSGLACFEALLESADVVLAHNAAFDRQWFGHGPLPAIHKPWLCSMEDLRWPAERQLRANPSVRDLALAYGVPVWAAHRALTDCIYLAQVFERCDELEQLLAQGLEPRRLYRARVSYEERHRAREAGFRWNDPVSGAWTRRLSEREVQRLSFPVVPLEEPCSA
;
A
#
# COMPACT_ATOMS: atom_id res chain seq x y z
N MET A 1 3.43 -11.91 4.99
CA MET A 1 2.56 -12.20 6.16
C MET A 1 1.19 -12.57 5.65
N LEU A 2 0.57 -13.61 6.17
CA LEU A 2 -0.83 -13.97 5.92
C LEU A 2 -1.66 -13.56 7.14
N PHE A 3 -2.66 -12.73 6.92
CA PHE A 3 -3.55 -12.20 7.95
C PHE A 3 -4.99 -12.62 7.63
N GLU A 4 -5.67 -13.16 8.61
CA GLU A 4 -7.06 -13.57 8.52
C GLU A 4 -7.94 -12.46 9.10
N VAL A 5 -8.88 -11.97 8.29
CA VAL A 5 -9.63 -10.74 8.59
C VAL A 5 -10.71 -10.95 9.66
N PRO A 6 -11.61 -11.94 9.57
CA PRO A 6 -12.67 -12.15 10.56
C PRO A 6 -12.18 -12.32 12.00
N HIS A 7 -11.11 -13.05 12.23
CA HIS A 7 -10.56 -13.28 13.58
C HIS A 7 -9.43 -12.32 13.95
N ARG A 8 -9.05 -11.38 13.06
CA ARG A 8 -7.95 -10.44 13.30
C ARG A 8 -6.63 -11.14 13.62
N ALA A 9 -6.32 -12.23 12.93
CA ALA A 9 -5.21 -13.11 13.28
C ALA A 9 -4.12 -13.18 12.22
N VAL A 10 -2.87 -13.09 12.64
CA VAL A 10 -1.72 -13.45 11.82
C VAL A 10 -1.59 -14.98 11.81
N LEU A 11 -1.80 -15.62 10.67
CA LEU A 11 -1.71 -17.07 10.50
C LEU A 11 -0.28 -17.52 10.22
N SER A 12 0.48 -16.73 9.45
CA SER A 12 1.86 -17.06 9.08
C SER A 12 2.62 -15.83 8.63
N GLN A 13 3.95 -15.90 8.71
CA GLN A 13 4.82 -14.84 8.22
C GLN A 13 6.15 -15.40 7.74
N VAL A 14 6.77 -14.72 6.78
CA VAL A 14 8.10 -15.04 6.27
C VAL A 14 8.86 -13.76 6.00
N SER A 15 10.17 -13.78 6.23
CA SER A 15 11.11 -12.72 5.88
C SER A 15 12.42 -13.32 5.42
N PHE A 16 12.94 -12.83 4.32
CA PHE A 16 14.22 -13.22 3.74
C PHE A 16 14.76 -12.08 2.89
N LEU A 17 16.05 -12.13 2.59
CA LEU A 17 16.68 -11.18 1.68
C LEU A 17 16.89 -11.86 0.33
N LEU A 18 16.49 -11.20 -0.74
CA LEU A 18 16.90 -11.60 -2.08
C LEU A 18 18.32 -11.11 -2.34
N PRO A 19 19.22 -11.96 -2.88
CA PRO A 19 20.55 -11.52 -3.22
C PRO A 19 20.52 -10.41 -4.28
N CYS A 20 21.24 -9.32 -4.04
CA CYS A 20 21.35 -8.20 -4.98
C CYS A 20 22.80 -7.67 -5.03
N ASP A 21 23.17 -7.06 -6.15
CA ASP A 21 24.48 -6.47 -6.34
C ASP A 21 24.58 -5.06 -5.76
N SER A 22 23.47 -4.33 -5.76
CA SER A 22 23.35 -2.99 -5.16
C SER A 22 22.04 -2.85 -4.40
N ASN A 23 22.00 -1.94 -3.43
CA ASN A 23 20.78 -1.54 -2.73
C ASN A 23 20.75 -0.03 -2.58
N ASP A 24 20.07 0.66 -3.48
CA ASP A 24 19.95 2.12 -3.47
C ASP A 24 19.13 2.63 -2.25
N ALA A 25 18.38 1.73 -1.61
CA ALA A 25 17.61 2.01 -0.40
C ALA A 25 18.38 1.71 0.91
N GLU A 26 19.70 1.43 0.86
CA GLU A 26 20.49 1.09 2.06
C GLU A 26 20.38 2.15 3.15
N ALA A 27 20.42 3.43 2.78
CA ALA A 27 20.29 4.54 3.73
C ALA A 27 18.92 4.58 4.43
N ILE A 28 17.88 3.93 3.85
CA ILE A 28 16.51 3.89 4.36
C ILE A 28 16.29 2.61 5.18
N ASN A 29 16.62 1.45 4.59
CA ASN A 29 16.32 0.15 5.18
C ASN A 29 17.49 -0.43 6.01
N GLY A 30 18.68 0.16 5.95
CA GLY A 30 19.87 -0.27 6.69
C GLY A 30 20.39 -1.65 6.29
N ILE A 31 20.13 -2.12 5.05
CA ILE A 31 20.60 -3.40 4.55
C ILE A 31 21.66 -3.19 3.49
N ALA A 32 22.93 -3.43 3.82
CA ALA A 32 23.98 -3.38 2.83
C ALA A 32 23.86 -4.53 1.82
N ALA A 33 24.11 -4.26 0.54
CA ALA A 33 24.01 -5.27 -0.52
C ALA A 33 24.86 -6.54 -0.24
N PRO A 34 26.10 -6.47 0.29
CA PRO A 34 26.86 -7.68 0.66
C PRO A 34 26.13 -8.58 1.67
N VAL A 35 25.34 -8.02 2.57
CA VAL A 35 24.56 -8.79 3.58
C VAL A 35 23.51 -9.68 2.89
N SER A 36 22.89 -9.20 1.83
CA SER A 36 21.90 -9.98 1.07
C SER A 36 22.49 -11.22 0.39
N ARG A 37 23.79 -11.21 0.11
CA ARG A 37 24.52 -12.31 -0.54
C ARG A 37 25.14 -13.31 0.41
N LEU A 38 25.03 -13.10 1.73
CA LEU A 38 25.46 -14.08 2.71
C LEU A 38 24.67 -15.40 2.55
N PRO A 39 25.27 -16.57 2.84
CA PRO A 39 24.57 -17.85 2.81
C PRO A 39 23.31 -17.81 3.66
N GLN A 40 22.17 -17.99 3.03
CA GLN A 40 20.85 -17.95 3.69
C GLN A 40 19.84 -18.77 2.86
N PRO A 41 18.80 -19.33 3.47
CA PRO A 41 17.82 -20.17 2.80
C PRO A 41 16.74 -19.34 2.07
N TRP A 42 17.10 -18.32 1.30
CA TRP A 42 16.14 -17.42 0.66
C TRP A 42 15.19 -18.14 -0.30
N ARG A 43 15.63 -19.24 -0.96
CA ARG A 43 14.76 -20.03 -1.84
C ARG A 43 13.64 -20.72 -1.06
N SER A 44 13.92 -21.23 0.13
CA SER A 44 12.89 -21.79 1.01
C SER A 44 11.96 -20.69 1.54
N GLY A 45 12.49 -19.50 1.82
CA GLY A 45 11.70 -18.33 2.17
C GLY A 45 10.76 -17.92 1.02
N LEU A 46 11.25 -17.93 -0.22
CA LEU A 46 10.45 -17.63 -1.41
C LEU A 46 9.35 -18.68 -1.61
N ALA A 47 9.64 -19.96 -1.51
CA ALA A 47 8.63 -21.02 -1.59
C ALA A 47 7.55 -20.89 -0.50
N CYS A 48 7.93 -20.50 0.72
CA CYS A 48 6.98 -20.18 1.77
C CYS A 48 6.11 -18.96 1.39
N PHE A 49 6.71 -17.90 0.84
CA PHE A 49 5.98 -16.73 0.36
C PHE A 49 4.96 -17.10 -0.72
N GLU A 50 5.34 -17.94 -1.69
CA GLU A 50 4.44 -18.43 -2.75
C GLU A 50 3.25 -19.20 -2.19
N ALA A 51 3.48 -20.06 -1.19
CA ALA A 51 2.40 -20.78 -0.50
C ALA A 51 1.45 -19.84 0.25
N LEU A 52 1.98 -18.80 0.91
CA LEU A 52 1.15 -17.77 1.56
C LEU A 52 0.36 -16.97 0.53
N LEU A 53 0.99 -16.64 -0.60
CA LEU A 53 0.33 -15.93 -1.70
C LEU A 53 -0.80 -16.76 -2.30
N GLU A 54 -0.60 -18.06 -2.50
CA GLU A 54 -1.65 -18.96 -3.00
C GLU A 54 -2.86 -19.00 -2.07
N SER A 55 -2.63 -19.00 -0.77
CA SER A 55 -3.67 -19.05 0.26
C SER A 55 -4.43 -17.73 0.46
N ALA A 56 -3.90 -16.61 -0.04
CA ALA A 56 -4.51 -15.30 0.15
C ALA A 56 -5.55 -14.97 -0.93
N ASP A 57 -6.60 -14.24 -0.59
CA ASP A 57 -7.59 -13.74 -1.55
C ASP A 57 -7.15 -12.40 -2.17
N VAL A 58 -6.45 -11.58 -1.40
CA VAL A 58 -6.01 -10.22 -1.76
C VAL A 58 -4.58 -10.00 -1.31
N VAL A 59 -3.79 -9.31 -2.13
CA VAL A 59 -2.46 -8.84 -1.75
C VAL A 59 -2.58 -7.38 -1.30
N LEU A 60 -2.16 -7.13 -0.06
CA LEU A 60 -2.16 -5.80 0.50
C LEU A 60 -0.73 -5.30 0.70
N ALA A 61 -0.45 -4.08 0.25
CA ALA A 61 0.80 -3.38 0.52
C ALA A 61 0.54 -1.92 0.92
N HIS A 62 1.51 -1.32 1.59
CA HIS A 62 1.49 0.12 1.86
C HIS A 62 2.33 0.84 0.80
N ASN A 63 1.70 1.68 -0.02
CA ASN A 63 2.25 2.19 -1.28
C ASN A 63 2.42 1.07 -2.35
N ALA A 64 1.34 0.34 -2.60
CA ALA A 64 1.32 -0.86 -3.42
C ALA A 64 1.90 -0.68 -4.84
N ALA A 65 1.85 0.53 -5.41
CA ALA A 65 2.47 0.83 -6.70
C ALA A 65 3.99 0.60 -6.69
N PHE A 66 4.65 0.91 -5.56
CA PHE A 66 6.08 0.66 -5.39
C PHE A 66 6.39 -0.84 -5.27
N ASP A 67 5.61 -1.58 -4.50
CA ASP A 67 5.87 -3.01 -4.30
C ASP A 67 5.54 -3.83 -5.56
N ARG A 68 4.41 -3.49 -6.19
CA ARG A 68 3.88 -4.23 -7.34
C ARG A 68 4.85 -4.32 -8.52
N GLN A 69 5.66 -3.29 -8.76
CA GLN A 69 6.62 -3.25 -9.86
C GLN A 69 7.71 -4.33 -9.79
N TRP A 70 7.97 -4.89 -8.61
CA TRP A 70 9.01 -5.90 -8.41
C TRP A 70 8.57 -7.32 -8.73
N PHE A 71 7.25 -7.58 -8.71
CA PHE A 71 6.69 -8.91 -8.95
C PHE A 71 6.58 -9.22 -10.44
N GLY A 72 6.86 -10.48 -10.79
CA GLY A 72 6.99 -10.92 -12.19
C GLY A 72 8.37 -10.70 -12.78
N HIS A 73 9.36 -10.27 -11.96
CA HIS A 73 10.74 -10.06 -12.37
C HIS A 73 11.71 -10.86 -11.50
N GLY A 74 12.82 -11.34 -12.12
CA GLY A 74 13.81 -12.16 -11.43
C GLY A 74 13.19 -13.39 -10.77
N PRO A 75 13.48 -13.68 -9.50
CA PRO A 75 12.90 -14.82 -8.79
C PRO A 75 11.49 -14.58 -8.24
N LEU A 76 10.97 -13.35 -8.27
CA LEU A 76 9.66 -13.05 -7.70
C LEU A 76 8.53 -13.45 -8.66
N PRO A 77 7.51 -14.20 -8.19
CA PRO A 77 6.40 -14.64 -9.02
C PRO A 77 5.55 -13.45 -9.49
N ALA A 78 4.90 -13.61 -10.66
CA ALA A 78 3.84 -12.69 -11.05
C ALA A 78 2.62 -12.87 -10.13
N ILE A 79 2.01 -11.76 -9.73
CA ILE A 79 0.84 -11.78 -8.85
C ILE A 79 -0.40 -11.38 -9.66
N HIS A 80 -1.33 -12.33 -9.83
CA HIS A 80 -2.58 -12.13 -10.56
C HIS A 80 -3.77 -11.86 -9.63
N LYS A 81 -3.55 -11.85 -8.32
CA LYS A 81 -4.58 -11.55 -7.33
C LYS A 81 -4.86 -10.04 -7.24
N PRO A 82 -6.06 -9.64 -6.77
CA PRO A 82 -6.36 -8.24 -6.51
C PRO A 82 -5.32 -7.62 -5.55
N TRP A 83 -4.90 -6.40 -5.86
CA TRP A 83 -4.05 -5.61 -5.00
C TRP A 83 -4.84 -4.52 -4.29
N LEU A 84 -4.50 -4.27 -3.04
CA LEU A 84 -5.07 -3.23 -2.21
C LEU A 84 -3.94 -2.40 -1.59
N CYS A 85 -4.01 -1.08 -1.74
CA CYS A 85 -3.06 -0.16 -1.15
C CYS A 85 -3.61 0.42 0.16
N SER A 86 -2.99 0.10 1.30
CA SER A 86 -3.43 0.64 2.59
C SER A 86 -3.21 2.15 2.72
N MET A 87 -2.36 2.76 1.91
CA MET A 87 -2.12 4.20 1.86
C MET A 87 -3.14 4.93 0.98
N GLU A 88 -3.48 4.36 -0.19
CA GLU A 88 -4.25 5.08 -1.22
C GLU A 88 -5.70 4.61 -1.36
N ASP A 89 -5.98 3.32 -1.07
CA ASP A 89 -7.31 2.75 -1.27
C ASP A 89 -8.15 2.73 0.01
N LEU A 90 -7.52 2.68 1.18
CA LEU A 90 -8.25 2.69 2.45
C LEU A 90 -8.56 4.13 2.90
N ARG A 91 -9.81 4.38 3.26
CA ARG A 91 -10.27 5.65 3.83
C ARG A 91 -10.39 5.51 5.33
N TRP A 92 -9.25 5.69 5.98
CA TRP A 92 -9.15 5.59 7.44
C TRP A 92 -10.15 6.51 8.15
N PRO A 93 -10.72 6.11 9.29
CA PRO A 93 -11.71 6.89 10.02
C PRO A 93 -11.24 8.32 10.35
N ALA A 94 -12.12 9.31 10.18
CA ALA A 94 -11.78 10.72 10.33
C ALA A 94 -11.35 11.09 11.77
N GLU A 95 -11.86 10.37 12.78
CA GLU A 95 -11.50 10.53 14.19
C GLU A 95 -10.03 10.19 14.49
N ARG A 96 -9.37 9.44 13.58
CA ARG A 96 -7.93 9.17 13.67
C ARG A 96 -7.07 10.35 13.24
N GLN A 97 -7.66 11.40 12.67
CA GLN A 97 -7.00 12.64 12.23
C GLN A 97 -5.79 12.41 11.30
N LEU A 98 -5.88 11.36 10.50
CA LEU A 98 -4.85 11.00 9.53
C LEU A 98 -4.98 11.88 8.28
N ARG A 99 -3.84 12.19 7.67
CA ARG A 99 -3.83 12.76 6.31
C ARG A 99 -4.38 11.76 5.29
N ALA A 100 -4.76 12.24 4.12
CA ALA A 100 -5.38 11.41 3.07
C ALA A 100 -4.52 10.21 2.62
N ASN A 101 -3.19 10.37 2.65
CA ASN A 101 -2.22 9.31 2.33
C ASN A 101 -1.22 9.20 3.52
N PRO A 102 -1.61 8.54 4.61
CA PRO A 102 -0.77 8.42 5.80
C PRO A 102 0.41 7.48 5.56
N SER A 103 1.50 7.66 6.27
CA SER A 103 2.57 6.65 6.32
C SER A 103 2.20 5.48 7.24
N VAL A 104 2.90 4.34 7.11
CA VAL A 104 2.75 3.21 8.06
C VAL A 104 2.96 3.67 9.50
N ARG A 105 3.93 4.57 9.73
CA ARG A 105 4.20 5.16 11.04
C ARG A 105 3.01 5.96 11.56
N ASP A 106 2.41 6.83 10.71
CA ASP A 106 1.25 7.62 11.10
C ASP A 106 0.09 6.71 11.49
N LEU A 107 -0.17 5.67 10.69
CA LEU A 107 -1.18 4.64 10.98
C LEU A 107 -0.90 3.95 12.32
N ALA A 108 0.31 3.42 12.51
CA ALA A 108 0.69 2.74 13.72
C ALA A 108 0.43 3.61 14.96
N LEU A 109 0.92 4.86 14.95
CA LEU A 109 0.74 5.79 16.07
C LEU A 109 -0.72 6.14 16.32
N ALA A 110 -1.53 6.36 15.26
CA ALA A 110 -2.96 6.67 15.37
C ALA A 110 -3.78 5.53 15.99
N TYR A 111 -3.29 4.29 15.86
CA TYR A 111 -3.88 3.09 16.47
C TYR A 111 -3.18 2.64 17.75
N GLY A 112 -2.26 3.46 18.31
CA GLY A 112 -1.55 3.15 19.54
C GLY A 112 -0.58 1.98 19.40
N VAL A 113 -0.04 1.75 18.21
CA VAL A 113 0.99 0.74 17.92
C VAL A 113 2.36 1.39 18.07
N PRO A 114 3.25 0.89 18.96
CA PRO A 114 4.60 1.40 19.10
C PRO A 114 5.43 1.17 17.83
N VAL A 115 6.20 2.17 17.41
CA VAL A 115 7.08 2.09 16.23
C VAL A 115 8.53 2.02 16.69
N TRP A 116 9.25 0.94 16.31
CA TRP A 116 10.65 0.71 16.72
C TRP A 116 11.62 0.54 15.54
N ALA A 117 11.18 0.08 14.36
CA ALA A 117 12.02 -0.14 13.19
C ALA A 117 11.21 0.04 11.90
N ALA A 118 11.07 1.28 11.46
CA ALA A 118 10.44 1.60 10.17
C ALA A 118 11.32 1.15 8.99
N HIS A 119 10.67 0.98 7.82
CA HIS A 119 11.32 0.62 6.54
C HIS A 119 11.97 -0.77 6.50
N ARG A 120 11.49 -1.68 7.32
CA ARG A 120 11.76 -3.11 7.24
C ARG A 120 10.48 -3.83 6.86
N ALA A 121 10.44 -4.49 5.71
CA ALA A 121 9.22 -5.05 5.14
C ALA A 121 8.38 -5.88 6.12
N LEU A 122 9.01 -6.80 6.86
CA LEU A 122 8.28 -7.58 7.86
C LEU A 122 7.77 -6.70 9.02
N THR A 123 8.56 -5.73 9.48
CA THR A 123 8.16 -4.85 10.58
C THR A 123 6.99 -3.97 10.16
N ASP A 124 7.00 -3.46 8.93
CA ASP A 124 5.88 -2.68 8.38
C ASP A 124 4.62 -3.53 8.24
N CYS A 125 4.75 -4.80 7.85
CA CYS A 125 3.65 -5.77 7.88
C CYS A 125 3.11 -6.02 9.30
N ILE A 126 4.00 -6.11 10.31
CA ILE A 126 3.60 -6.26 11.72
C ILE A 126 2.81 -5.05 12.19
N TYR A 127 3.25 -3.82 11.86
CA TYR A 127 2.52 -2.61 12.21
C TYR A 127 1.13 -2.60 11.58
N LEU A 128 1.02 -2.93 10.29
CA LEU A 128 -0.29 -3.01 9.62
C LEU A 128 -1.20 -4.08 10.23
N ALA A 129 -0.67 -5.26 10.56
CA ALA A 129 -1.45 -6.29 11.23
C ALA A 129 -1.99 -5.80 12.58
N GLN A 130 -1.16 -5.15 13.40
CA GLN A 130 -1.59 -4.59 14.68
C GLN A 130 -2.58 -3.42 14.53
N VAL A 131 -2.47 -2.62 13.47
CA VAL A 131 -3.48 -1.61 13.12
C VAL A 131 -4.79 -2.29 12.78
N PHE A 132 -4.76 -3.36 11.99
CA PHE A 132 -5.95 -4.13 11.58
C PHE A 132 -6.63 -4.81 12.79
N GLU A 133 -5.86 -5.37 13.71
CA GLU A 133 -6.38 -5.91 14.97
C GLU A 133 -7.18 -4.89 15.79
N ARG A 134 -6.83 -3.60 15.68
CA ARG A 134 -7.43 -2.50 16.45
C ARG A 134 -8.42 -1.66 15.64
N CYS A 135 -8.68 -2.05 14.40
CA CYS A 135 -9.60 -1.34 13.52
C CYS A 135 -10.98 -2.01 13.54
N ASP A 136 -11.94 -1.41 14.23
CA ASP A 136 -13.28 -1.97 14.39
C ASP A 136 -14.01 -2.10 13.04
N GLU A 137 -13.74 -1.18 12.08
CA GLU A 137 -14.39 -1.11 10.78
C GLU A 137 -13.58 -1.77 9.64
N LEU A 138 -12.64 -2.67 9.98
CA LEU A 138 -11.67 -3.22 9.01
C LEU A 138 -12.33 -3.85 7.79
N GLU A 139 -13.34 -4.71 7.97
CA GLU A 139 -14.04 -5.38 6.87
C GLU A 139 -14.67 -4.37 5.91
N GLN A 140 -15.29 -3.34 6.45
CA GLN A 140 -15.89 -2.28 5.66
C GLN A 140 -14.83 -1.48 4.90
N LEU A 141 -13.71 -1.15 5.53
CA LEU A 141 -12.58 -0.45 4.90
C LEU A 141 -11.99 -1.26 3.76
N LEU A 142 -11.76 -2.54 3.96
CA LEU A 142 -11.22 -3.45 2.95
C LEU A 142 -12.19 -3.61 1.78
N ALA A 143 -13.48 -3.83 2.05
CA ALA A 143 -14.52 -3.93 1.01
C ALA A 143 -14.59 -2.65 0.17
N GLN A 144 -14.58 -1.48 0.80
CA GLN A 144 -14.57 -0.19 0.10
C GLN A 144 -13.25 0.04 -0.67
N GLY A 145 -12.12 -0.42 -0.11
CA GLY A 145 -10.82 -0.36 -0.77
C GLY A 145 -10.77 -1.16 -2.06
N LEU A 146 -11.49 -2.27 -2.14
CA LEU A 146 -11.56 -3.15 -3.31
C LEU A 146 -12.57 -2.70 -4.38
N GLU A 147 -13.34 -1.62 -4.14
CA GLU A 147 -14.23 -1.09 -5.17
C GLU A 147 -13.46 -0.72 -6.45
N PRO A 148 -14.03 -0.96 -7.63
CA PRO A 148 -13.43 -0.51 -8.88
C PRO A 148 -13.13 0.99 -8.87
N ARG A 149 -11.91 1.37 -9.24
CA ARG A 149 -11.46 2.77 -9.27
C ARG A 149 -10.98 3.17 -10.64
N ARG A 150 -11.28 4.40 -11.02
CA ARG A 150 -10.75 5.07 -12.21
C ARG A 150 -9.90 6.26 -11.81
N LEU A 151 -9.00 6.65 -12.69
CA LEU A 151 -8.21 7.86 -12.51
C LEU A 151 -9.09 9.08 -12.80
N TYR A 152 -9.10 10.06 -11.89
CA TYR A 152 -9.82 11.32 -12.04
C TYR A 152 -8.86 12.50 -11.92
N ARG A 153 -9.15 13.56 -12.69
CA ARG A 153 -8.52 14.86 -12.57
C ARG A 153 -9.45 15.82 -11.84
N ALA A 154 -8.94 16.50 -10.81
CA ALA A 154 -9.67 17.57 -10.12
C ALA A 154 -9.79 18.81 -10.99
N ARG A 155 -10.98 19.43 -11.00
CA ARG A 155 -11.28 20.73 -11.63
C ARG A 155 -11.33 21.79 -10.54
N VAL A 156 -10.17 22.20 -10.06
CA VAL A 156 -10.00 23.23 -9.02
C VAL A 156 -9.16 24.37 -9.58
N SER A 157 -9.43 25.60 -9.13
CA SER A 157 -8.59 26.76 -9.41
C SER A 157 -7.26 26.67 -8.65
N TYR A 158 -6.32 27.55 -9.00
CA TYR A 158 -5.05 27.63 -8.28
C TYR A 158 -5.24 27.97 -6.79
N GLU A 159 -6.18 28.85 -6.48
CA GLU A 159 -6.53 29.26 -5.12
C GLU A 159 -7.14 28.11 -4.31
N GLU A 160 -7.92 27.24 -4.98
CA GLU A 160 -8.60 26.08 -4.35
C GLU A 160 -7.78 24.79 -4.36
N ARG A 161 -6.54 24.79 -4.86
CA ARG A 161 -5.69 23.59 -4.96
C ARG A 161 -5.49 22.85 -3.62
N HIS A 162 -5.60 23.57 -2.51
CA HIS A 162 -5.53 22.97 -1.17
C HIS A 162 -6.63 21.92 -0.96
N ARG A 163 -7.84 22.15 -1.48
CA ARG A 163 -8.97 21.19 -1.42
C ARG A 163 -8.64 19.86 -2.12
N ALA A 164 -8.02 19.92 -3.30
CA ALA A 164 -7.59 18.72 -4.00
C ALA A 164 -6.51 17.97 -3.20
N ARG A 165 -5.53 18.69 -2.63
CA ARG A 165 -4.48 18.09 -1.80
C ARG A 165 -5.03 17.43 -0.54
N GLU A 166 -5.94 18.09 0.17
CA GLU A 166 -6.61 17.57 1.37
C GLU A 166 -7.45 16.33 1.04
N ALA A 167 -8.10 16.33 -0.13
CA ALA A 167 -8.80 15.16 -0.65
C ALA A 167 -7.86 14.07 -1.21
N GLY A 168 -6.53 14.18 -1.02
CA GLY A 168 -5.55 13.15 -1.38
C GLY A 168 -5.18 13.10 -2.85
N PHE A 169 -5.53 14.11 -3.66
CA PHE A 169 -5.03 14.21 -5.03
C PHE A 169 -3.54 14.57 -5.03
N ARG A 170 -2.81 14.01 -5.98
CA ARG A 170 -1.39 14.29 -6.21
C ARG A 170 -1.21 15.21 -7.41
N TRP A 171 -0.29 16.16 -7.30
CA TRP A 171 0.10 17.04 -8.39
C TRP A 171 1.16 16.38 -9.26
N ASN A 172 0.99 16.44 -10.58
CA ASN A 172 1.92 15.86 -11.56
C ASN A 172 2.10 14.34 -11.49
N ASP A 173 1.20 13.60 -10.87
CA ASP A 173 1.30 12.17 -10.68
C ASP A 173 -0.07 11.48 -10.89
N PRO A 174 -0.23 10.59 -11.86
CA PRO A 174 0.71 10.23 -12.95
C PRO A 174 0.67 11.21 -14.14
N VAL A 175 -0.20 12.21 -14.13
CA VAL A 175 -0.42 13.14 -15.26
C VAL A 175 0.19 14.50 -14.96
N SER A 176 1.13 14.93 -15.79
CA SER A 176 1.77 16.25 -15.67
C SER A 176 0.75 17.38 -15.78
N GLY A 177 0.90 18.43 -14.95
CA GLY A 177 0.03 19.61 -14.94
C GLY A 177 -1.38 19.36 -14.42
N ALA A 178 -1.59 18.26 -13.68
CA ALA A 178 -2.89 17.91 -13.15
C ALA A 178 -2.84 17.41 -11.70
N TRP A 179 -3.89 17.70 -10.94
CA TRP A 179 -4.20 17.04 -9.68
C TRP A 179 -4.98 15.77 -10.01
N THR A 180 -4.45 14.61 -9.74
CA THR A 180 -5.08 13.33 -10.05
C THR A 180 -5.18 12.42 -8.83
N ARG A 181 -6.20 11.56 -8.86
CA ARG A 181 -6.42 10.50 -7.87
C ARG A 181 -7.27 9.38 -8.45
N ARG A 182 -7.02 8.13 -8.06
CA ARG A 182 -7.92 7.01 -8.33
C ARG A 182 -9.05 7.00 -7.31
N LEU A 183 -10.29 7.00 -7.81
CA LEU A 183 -11.49 7.07 -6.99
C LEU A 183 -12.53 6.06 -7.46
N SER A 184 -13.30 5.50 -6.52
CA SER A 184 -14.54 4.78 -6.82
C SER A 184 -15.67 5.77 -7.13
N GLU A 185 -16.74 5.30 -7.77
CA GLU A 185 -17.90 6.15 -8.06
C GLU A 185 -18.53 6.75 -6.79
N ARG A 186 -18.56 5.99 -5.71
CA ARG A 186 -19.03 6.46 -4.41
C ARG A 186 -18.15 7.60 -3.85
N GLU A 187 -16.84 7.49 -4.01
CA GLU A 187 -15.91 8.53 -3.57
C GLU A 187 -16.09 9.82 -4.38
N VAL A 188 -16.30 9.71 -5.68
CA VAL A 188 -16.57 10.86 -6.56
C VAL A 188 -17.81 11.63 -6.10
N GLN A 189 -18.89 10.94 -5.73
CA GLN A 189 -20.13 11.56 -5.25
C GLN A 189 -19.97 12.33 -3.94
N ARG A 190 -18.94 12.05 -3.15
CA ARG A 190 -18.66 12.72 -1.85
C ARG A 190 -17.72 13.90 -1.98
N LEU A 191 -17.14 14.15 -3.14
CA LEU A 191 -16.24 15.28 -3.33
C LEU A 191 -17.02 16.61 -3.33
N SER A 192 -16.41 17.63 -2.73
CA SER A 192 -16.94 18.98 -2.66
C SER A 192 -16.52 19.85 -3.86
N PHE A 193 -15.88 19.27 -4.89
CA PHE A 193 -15.45 19.92 -6.12
C PHE A 193 -15.58 18.96 -7.30
N PRO A 194 -15.72 19.47 -8.52
CA PRO A 194 -15.91 18.62 -9.70
C PRO A 194 -14.63 17.90 -10.10
N VAL A 195 -14.79 16.69 -10.62
CA VAL A 195 -13.72 15.87 -11.18
C VAL A 195 -14.11 15.34 -12.57
N VAL A 196 -13.11 15.01 -13.37
CA VAL A 196 -13.30 14.44 -14.71
C VAL A 196 -12.53 13.13 -14.79
N PRO A 197 -13.16 12.04 -15.26
CA PRO A 197 -12.44 10.77 -15.47
C PRO A 197 -11.38 10.97 -16.55
N LEU A 198 -10.24 10.34 -16.37
CA LEU A 198 -9.18 10.24 -17.36
C LEU A 198 -9.18 8.84 -17.94
N GLU A 199 -9.01 8.74 -19.25
CA GLU A 199 -8.71 7.45 -19.87
C GLU A 199 -7.33 7.00 -19.42
N GLU A 200 -7.25 5.80 -18.87
CA GLU A 200 -5.94 5.21 -18.58
C GLU A 200 -5.29 4.83 -19.90
N PRO A 201 -4.01 5.21 -20.11
CA PRO A 201 -3.31 4.69 -21.27
C PRO A 201 -3.35 3.17 -21.18
N CYS A 202 -3.85 2.51 -22.22
CA CYS A 202 -3.76 1.06 -22.32
C CYS A 202 -2.32 0.66 -22.05
N SER A 203 -2.08 -0.06 -20.95
CA SER A 203 -0.81 -0.73 -20.71
C SER A 203 -0.64 -1.79 -21.80
N ALA A 204 0.22 -1.47 -22.76
CA ALA A 204 0.66 -2.42 -23.77
C ALA A 204 1.51 -3.53 -23.15
#